data_b928d35d3d8ef34f0c0167e8be77bb57
#
_entry.id   b928d35d3d8ef34f0c0167e8be77bb57
#
_cell.length_a   1.000
_cell.length_b   1.000
_cell.length_c   1.000
_cell.angle_alpha   90.00
_cell.angle_beta   90.00
_cell.angle_gamma   90.00
#
_symmetry.space_group_name_H-M   'P 1'
#
loop_
_entity.id
_entity.type
_entity.pdbx_description
1 polymer ?
#
loop_
_entity_poly.entity_id
_entity_poly.type
_entity_poly.pdbx_seq_one_letter_code
_entity_poly.pdbx_strand_id
1 'polypeptide(L)'
;MKEKFDIIQSTCIPIEIDNNNTDNIIPARYLAFTTRDPKFYGDAFMHGLRYDANNQPIADFVMNKPEFSEAPHKGVHEIIVGGQNWGSGSSREHAAWAIAGYGVRVVISNSFADIHRNNLLNCFVLPVIVSREFQQELFRSIAEDSNTLVTVDVPDQTVKNEKTGSVEHFEINAYKKYCLMNAYDDIDFLLANKDKIEAWEQNS
;
A
#
# COMPACT_ATOMS: atom_id res chain seq x y z
N MET A 1 -1.77 -10.49 -7.13
CA MET A 1 -0.72 -11.15 -7.94
C MET A 1 0.63 -10.71 -7.41
N LYS A 2 1.60 -11.64 -7.26
CA LYS A 2 2.97 -11.28 -6.86
C LYS A 2 3.65 -10.64 -8.08
N GLU A 3 3.90 -9.34 -8.03
CA GLU A 3 4.64 -8.62 -9.07
C GLU A 3 5.94 -8.07 -8.49
N LYS A 4 6.99 -8.03 -9.31
CA LYS A 4 8.26 -7.44 -8.91
C LYS A 4 8.13 -5.95 -8.70
N PHE A 5 8.78 -5.47 -7.66
CA PHE A 5 8.97 -4.06 -7.40
C PHE A 5 10.28 -3.59 -7.98
N ASP A 6 10.21 -2.56 -8.77
CA ASP A 6 11.36 -1.86 -9.35
C ASP A 6 11.07 -0.35 -9.23
N ILE A 7 10.83 0.32 -10.33
CA ILE A 7 10.35 1.70 -10.34
C ILE A 7 8.83 1.69 -10.57
N ILE A 8 8.09 2.30 -9.66
CA ILE A 8 6.64 2.49 -9.77
C ILE A 8 6.37 3.96 -9.96
N GLN A 9 5.86 4.34 -11.12
CA GLN A 9 5.39 5.68 -11.39
C GLN A 9 3.89 5.65 -11.64
N SER A 10 3.11 6.39 -10.84
CA SER A 10 1.65 6.34 -10.88
C SER A 10 1.03 7.64 -10.39
N THR A 11 -0.21 7.89 -10.79
CA THR A 11 -1.08 8.83 -10.08
C THR A 11 -1.44 8.27 -8.71
N CYS A 12 -1.95 9.13 -7.83
CA CYS A 12 -2.18 8.79 -6.44
C CYS A 12 -3.63 8.97 -6.00
N ILE A 13 -4.07 8.17 -5.02
CA ILE A 13 -5.31 8.41 -4.29
C ILE A 13 -4.97 9.11 -2.97
N PRO A 14 -5.37 10.37 -2.75
CA PRO A 14 -5.11 11.09 -1.50
C PRO A 14 -6.16 10.74 -0.45
N ILE A 15 -5.79 9.95 0.55
CA ILE A 15 -6.67 9.59 1.68
C ILE A 15 -6.17 10.36 2.91
N GLU A 16 -6.53 11.62 3.02
CA GLU A 16 -6.09 12.56 4.05
C GLU A 16 -6.83 12.33 5.38
N ILE A 17 -6.74 11.11 5.92
CA ILE A 17 -7.34 10.71 7.18
C ILE A 17 -6.23 10.32 8.16
N ASP A 18 -6.02 11.12 9.20
CA ASP A 18 -5.11 10.78 10.29
C ASP A 18 -5.70 9.67 11.15
N ASN A 19 -4.82 8.81 11.69
CA ASN A 19 -5.21 7.62 12.46
C ASN A 19 -6.19 6.71 11.70
N ASN A 20 -6.04 6.63 10.38
CA ASN A 20 -6.88 5.77 9.57
C ASN A 20 -6.73 4.31 10.02
N ASN A 21 -7.70 3.86 10.81
CA ASN A 21 -7.64 2.57 11.49
C ASN A 21 -8.05 1.41 10.57
N THR A 22 -7.77 0.20 11.03
CA THR A 22 -8.07 -1.02 10.28
C THR A 22 -9.57 -1.27 10.08
N ASP A 23 -10.47 -0.69 10.92
CA ASP A 23 -11.93 -0.76 10.71
C ASP A 23 -12.39 0.15 9.57
N ASN A 24 -11.73 1.29 9.37
CA ASN A 24 -11.93 2.14 8.20
C ASN A 24 -11.44 1.45 6.93
N ILE A 25 -10.26 0.80 6.98
CA ILE A 25 -9.65 0.11 5.84
C ILE A 25 -10.51 -1.09 5.41
N ILE A 26 -10.96 -1.90 6.38
CA ILE A 26 -11.88 -3.00 6.13
C ILE A 26 -12.90 -3.15 7.28
N PRO A 27 -14.20 -2.92 7.03
CA PRO A 27 -15.23 -3.07 8.06
C PRO A 27 -15.28 -4.50 8.62
N ALA A 28 -15.51 -4.63 9.95
CA ALA A 28 -15.47 -5.91 10.67
C ALA A 28 -16.38 -7.00 10.07
N ARG A 29 -17.49 -6.62 9.41
CA ARG A 29 -18.39 -7.59 8.76
C ARG A 29 -17.72 -8.46 7.69
N TYR A 30 -16.64 -7.97 7.08
CA TYR A 30 -15.89 -8.73 6.05
C TYR A 30 -14.90 -9.73 6.64
N LEU A 31 -14.62 -9.68 7.95
CA LEU A 31 -13.68 -10.58 8.61
C LEU A 31 -14.26 -11.98 8.88
N ALA A 32 -15.59 -12.11 8.84
CA ALA A 32 -16.26 -13.40 9.07
C ALA A 32 -16.19 -14.35 7.85
N PHE A 33 -15.73 -13.87 6.71
CA PHE A 33 -15.63 -14.67 5.50
C PHE A 33 -14.30 -15.41 5.43
N THR A 34 -14.34 -16.69 5.03
CA THR A 34 -13.17 -17.56 4.92
C THR A 34 -12.55 -17.56 3.52
N THR A 35 -13.07 -16.74 2.61
CA THR A 35 -12.54 -16.62 1.25
C THR A 35 -11.12 -16.06 1.25
N ARG A 36 -10.35 -16.41 0.23
CA ARG A 36 -9.04 -15.79 -0.09
C ARG A 36 -9.07 -15.10 -1.45
N ASP A 37 -10.26 -14.82 -1.98
CA ASP A 37 -10.42 -14.09 -3.23
C ASP A 37 -9.95 -12.63 -3.07
N PRO A 38 -8.89 -12.21 -3.78
CA PRO A 38 -8.39 -10.84 -3.72
C PRO A 38 -9.46 -9.81 -4.10
N LYS A 39 -10.31 -10.13 -5.08
CA LYS A 39 -11.37 -9.24 -5.51
C LYS A 39 -12.37 -8.95 -4.40
N PHE A 40 -12.76 -9.98 -3.63
CA PHE A 40 -13.67 -9.80 -2.49
C PHE A 40 -13.12 -8.79 -1.48
N TYR A 41 -11.83 -8.89 -1.15
CA TYR A 41 -11.20 -7.96 -0.21
C TYR A 41 -10.98 -6.57 -0.83
N GLY A 42 -10.66 -6.51 -2.12
CA GLY A 42 -10.56 -5.23 -2.85
C GLY A 42 -11.88 -4.47 -2.88
N ASP A 43 -13.00 -5.16 -3.12
CA ASP A 43 -14.34 -4.57 -3.08
C ASP A 43 -14.71 -4.08 -1.66
N ALA A 44 -14.16 -4.73 -0.62
CA ALA A 44 -14.36 -4.35 0.78
C ALA A 44 -13.48 -3.16 1.22
N PHE A 45 -12.46 -2.79 0.43
CA PHE A 45 -11.53 -1.70 0.78
C PHE A 45 -12.26 -0.39 0.98
N MET A 46 -12.12 0.15 2.20
CA MET A 46 -12.75 1.39 2.67
C MET A 46 -14.29 1.44 2.48
N HIS A 47 -14.94 0.27 2.39
CA HIS A 47 -16.36 0.17 2.08
C HIS A 47 -17.25 1.00 3.01
N GLY A 48 -16.92 1.07 4.31
CA GLY A 48 -17.69 1.86 5.29
C GLY A 48 -17.57 3.38 5.10
N LEU A 49 -16.58 3.86 4.36
CA LEU A 49 -16.39 5.26 4.01
C LEU A 49 -16.83 5.57 2.57
N ARG A 50 -16.80 4.56 1.70
CA ARG A 50 -17.18 4.69 0.29
C ARG A 50 -18.68 4.58 0.07
N TYR A 51 -19.40 3.86 0.93
CA TYR A 51 -20.82 3.55 0.73
C TYR A 51 -21.61 3.77 2.01
N ASP A 52 -22.83 4.25 1.83
CA ASP A 52 -23.80 4.42 2.93
C ASP A 52 -24.47 3.10 3.35
N ALA A 53 -25.40 3.17 4.32
CA ALA A 53 -26.15 2.01 4.82
C ALA A 53 -27.01 1.31 3.75
N ASN A 54 -27.38 2.01 2.67
CA ASN A 54 -28.12 1.49 1.53
C ASN A 54 -27.22 1.03 0.38
N ASN A 55 -25.92 0.96 0.63
CA ASN A 55 -24.88 0.63 -0.35
C ASN A 55 -24.82 1.60 -1.54
N GLN A 56 -25.19 2.88 -1.31
CA GLN A 56 -25.04 3.93 -2.31
C GLN A 56 -23.70 4.66 -2.11
N PRO A 57 -23.00 5.02 -3.19
CA PRO A 57 -21.73 5.73 -3.09
C PRO A 57 -21.89 7.08 -2.36
N ILE A 58 -21.02 7.33 -1.39
CA ILE A 58 -20.92 8.63 -0.70
C ILE A 58 -20.08 9.55 -1.60
N ALA A 59 -20.76 10.48 -2.30
CA ALA A 59 -20.13 11.30 -3.35
C ALA A 59 -18.95 12.14 -2.88
N ASP A 60 -18.97 12.60 -1.62
CA ASP A 60 -17.92 13.44 -1.05
C ASP A 60 -16.65 12.66 -0.66
N PHE A 61 -16.73 11.32 -0.57
CA PHE A 61 -15.55 10.53 -0.24
C PHE A 61 -14.59 10.48 -1.44
N VAL A 62 -13.30 10.73 -1.17
CA VAL A 62 -12.28 10.93 -2.21
C VAL A 62 -12.27 9.83 -3.28
N MET A 63 -12.34 8.56 -2.91
CA MET A 63 -12.30 7.42 -3.85
C MET A 63 -13.57 7.29 -4.72
N ASN A 64 -14.62 8.05 -4.45
CA ASN A 64 -15.84 8.08 -5.25
C ASN A 64 -15.91 9.31 -6.16
N LYS A 65 -14.98 10.26 -6.02
CA LYS A 65 -14.86 11.40 -6.94
C LYS A 65 -14.36 10.93 -8.31
N PRO A 66 -14.85 11.52 -9.40
CA PRO A 66 -14.48 11.08 -10.77
C PRO A 66 -12.98 10.95 -10.98
N GLU A 67 -12.18 11.84 -10.38
CA GLU A 67 -10.73 11.91 -10.54
C GLU A 67 -10.01 10.73 -9.88
N PHE A 68 -10.63 10.05 -8.91
CA PHE A 68 -10.01 9.00 -8.09
C PHE A 68 -10.81 7.69 -8.06
N SER A 69 -11.92 7.60 -8.81
CA SER A 69 -12.82 6.44 -8.79
C SER A 69 -12.39 5.29 -9.69
N GLU A 70 -11.44 5.54 -10.59
CA GLU A 70 -10.89 4.50 -11.44
C GLU A 70 -10.10 3.49 -10.59
N ALA A 71 -10.33 2.19 -10.86
CA ALA A 71 -9.61 1.14 -10.14
C ALA A 71 -8.11 1.15 -10.48
N PRO A 72 -7.23 0.89 -9.52
CA PRO A 72 -5.79 0.87 -9.74
C PRO A 72 -5.37 -0.08 -10.86
N HIS A 73 -4.52 0.42 -11.74
CA HIS A 73 -3.82 -0.35 -12.76
C HIS A 73 -2.49 0.35 -13.08
N LYS A 74 -1.64 -0.29 -13.90
CA LYS A 74 -0.28 0.20 -14.14
C LYS A 74 -0.25 1.68 -14.53
N GLY A 75 0.40 2.48 -13.69
CA GLY A 75 0.56 3.93 -13.85
C GLY A 75 -0.61 4.77 -13.34
N VAL A 76 -1.71 4.15 -12.90
CA VAL A 76 -2.92 4.84 -12.42
C VAL A 76 -3.31 4.31 -11.05
N HIS A 77 -3.34 5.18 -10.05
CA HIS A 77 -3.83 4.94 -8.69
C HIS A 77 -3.18 3.76 -7.95
N GLU A 78 -1.99 3.29 -8.40
CA GLU A 78 -1.24 2.24 -7.69
C GLU A 78 -0.67 2.72 -6.35
N ILE A 79 -0.73 4.04 -6.09
CA ILE A 79 -0.16 4.69 -4.92
C ILE A 79 -1.28 5.36 -4.10
N ILE A 80 -1.31 5.10 -2.80
CA ILE A 80 -2.09 5.88 -1.83
C ILE A 80 -1.15 6.84 -1.13
N VAL A 81 -1.55 8.10 -1.01
CA VAL A 81 -0.98 9.03 -0.04
C VAL A 81 -1.94 9.10 1.13
N GLY A 82 -1.56 8.53 2.26
CA GLY A 82 -2.37 8.42 3.45
C GLY A 82 -2.02 9.46 4.53
N GLY A 83 -2.94 9.73 5.44
CA GLY A 83 -2.70 10.55 6.63
C GLY A 83 -1.74 9.90 7.63
N GLN A 84 -1.45 10.59 8.73
CA GLN A 84 -0.56 10.13 9.79
C GLN A 84 -1.10 8.86 10.48
N ASN A 85 -0.19 8.01 11.00
CA ASN A 85 -0.49 6.80 11.77
C ASN A 85 -1.45 5.85 11.02
N TRP A 86 -1.09 5.56 9.76
CA TRP A 86 -1.87 4.69 8.87
C TRP A 86 -1.93 3.25 9.39
N GLY A 87 -3.12 2.66 9.38
CA GLY A 87 -3.34 1.27 9.79
C GLY A 87 -3.37 1.08 11.30
N SER A 88 -3.69 2.13 12.08
CA SER A 88 -3.86 2.05 13.53
C SER A 88 -4.99 1.09 13.94
N GLY A 89 -5.09 0.78 15.23
CA GLY A 89 -6.14 -0.08 15.78
C GLY A 89 -5.78 -1.56 15.80
N SER A 90 -6.74 -2.44 15.50
CA SER A 90 -6.57 -3.88 15.62
C SER A 90 -5.60 -4.46 14.58
N SER A 91 -4.85 -5.48 15.01
CA SER A 91 -3.91 -6.23 14.18
C SER A 91 -4.66 -7.12 13.17
N ARG A 92 -5.13 -6.54 12.06
CA ARG A 92 -5.90 -7.25 11.03
C ARG A 92 -5.12 -7.37 9.73
N GLU A 93 -4.68 -8.57 9.42
CA GLU A 93 -4.05 -8.87 8.13
C GLU A 93 -5.00 -8.61 6.95
N HIS A 94 -6.31 -8.83 7.14
CA HIS A 94 -7.36 -8.54 6.16
C HIS A 94 -7.34 -7.09 5.65
N ALA A 95 -6.88 -6.13 6.47
CA ALA A 95 -6.74 -4.74 6.04
C ALA A 95 -5.66 -4.60 4.94
N ALA A 96 -4.56 -5.33 5.06
CA ALA A 96 -3.54 -5.38 4.02
C ALA A 96 -4.03 -6.15 2.78
N TRP A 97 -4.81 -7.22 2.96
CA TRP A 97 -5.46 -7.93 1.85
C TRP A 97 -6.42 -7.04 1.07
N ALA A 98 -7.18 -6.18 1.77
CA ALA A 98 -8.10 -5.24 1.13
C ALA A 98 -7.36 -4.21 0.26
N ILE A 99 -6.26 -3.64 0.75
CA ILE A 99 -5.41 -2.70 0.00
C ILE A 99 -4.80 -3.39 -1.23
N ALA A 100 -4.18 -4.56 -1.05
CA ALA A 100 -3.60 -5.34 -2.13
C ALA A 100 -4.64 -5.82 -3.16
N GLY A 101 -5.80 -6.29 -2.67
CA GLY A 101 -6.91 -6.76 -3.52
C GLY A 101 -7.58 -5.64 -4.31
N TYR A 102 -7.54 -4.40 -3.82
CA TYR A 102 -8.00 -3.22 -4.57
C TYR A 102 -7.05 -2.88 -5.73
N GLY A 103 -5.79 -3.32 -5.66
CA GLY A 103 -4.78 -3.10 -6.69
C GLY A 103 -3.70 -2.07 -6.31
N VAL A 104 -3.72 -1.57 -5.08
CA VAL A 104 -2.71 -0.65 -4.58
C VAL A 104 -1.40 -1.38 -4.31
N ARG A 105 -0.30 -0.82 -4.77
CA ARG A 105 1.06 -1.35 -4.60
C ARG A 105 1.89 -0.58 -3.58
N VAL A 106 1.60 0.69 -3.38
CA VAL A 106 2.36 1.56 -2.48
C VAL A 106 1.42 2.36 -1.59
N VAL A 107 1.73 2.45 -0.30
CA VAL A 107 1.10 3.41 0.61
C VAL A 107 2.19 4.33 1.15
N ILE A 108 2.06 5.63 0.92
CA ILE A 108 2.95 6.68 1.43
C ILE A 108 2.27 7.34 2.62
N SER A 109 2.98 7.44 3.74
CA SER A 109 2.52 8.14 4.94
C SER A 109 3.72 8.61 5.76
N ASN A 110 3.51 9.60 6.64
CA ASN A 110 4.59 10.01 7.57
C ASN A 110 4.75 9.04 8.76
N SER A 111 3.78 8.15 9.00
CA SER A 111 3.90 7.08 10.00
C SER A 111 2.86 5.97 9.79
N PHE A 112 3.18 4.78 10.27
CA PHE A 112 2.35 3.59 10.23
C PHE A 112 2.27 2.94 11.59
N ALA A 113 1.18 2.22 11.86
CA ALA A 113 1.17 1.24 12.94
C ALA A 113 2.07 0.05 12.56
N ASP A 114 2.97 -0.37 13.46
CA ASP A 114 4.04 -1.35 13.19
C ASP A 114 3.52 -2.67 12.61
N ILE A 115 2.45 -3.21 13.21
CA ILE A 115 1.87 -4.49 12.75
C ILE A 115 1.30 -4.34 11.35
N HIS A 116 0.58 -3.24 11.08
CA HIS A 116 0.00 -3.01 9.76
C HIS A 116 1.08 -2.82 8.69
N ARG A 117 2.16 -2.11 9.02
CA ARG A 117 3.33 -1.95 8.14
C ARG A 117 3.91 -3.31 7.72
N ASN A 118 4.05 -4.24 8.67
CA ASN A 118 4.55 -5.58 8.38
C ASN A 118 3.55 -6.40 7.54
N ASN A 119 2.25 -6.29 7.84
CA ASN A 119 1.21 -6.97 7.06
C ASN A 119 1.17 -6.48 5.61
N LEU A 120 1.36 -5.18 5.36
CA LEU A 120 1.45 -4.63 4.01
C LEU A 120 2.60 -5.29 3.22
N LEU A 121 3.81 -5.36 3.80
CA LEU A 121 4.97 -5.98 3.16
C LEU A 121 4.71 -7.47 2.84
N ASN A 122 4.05 -8.20 3.73
CA ASN A 122 3.69 -9.60 3.49
C ASN A 122 2.63 -9.78 2.39
N CYS A 123 1.85 -8.73 2.11
CA CYS A 123 0.83 -8.70 1.05
C CYS A 123 1.32 -8.05 -0.25
N PHE A 124 2.62 -7.84 -0.42
CA PHE A 124 3.19 -7.16 -1.59
C PHE A 124 2.63 -5.73 -1.79
N VAL A 125 2.46 -5.02 -0.69
CA VAL A 125 2.22 -3.58 -0.68
C VAL A 125 3.38 -2.90 0.05
N LEU A 126 4.02 -1.94 -0.59
CA LEU A 126 5.18 -1.23 -0.04
C LEU A 126 4.71 -0.04 0.83
N PRO A 127 4.94 -0.05 2.15
CA PRO A 127 4.76 1.13 2.99
C PRO A 127 6.00 2.03 2.88
N VAL A 128 5.81 3.26 2.43
CA VAL A 128 6.84 4.29 2.30
C VAL A 128 6.63 5.34 3.39
N ILE A 129 7.60 5.48 4.29
CA ILE A 129 7.61 6.52 5.32
C ILE A 129 8.36 7.73 4.80
N VAL A 130 7.72 8.89 4.84
CA VAL A 130 8.27 10.18 4.42
C VAL A 130 8.13 11.21 5.53
N SER A 131 8.81 12.36 5.41
CA SER A 131 8.59 13.49 6.30
C SER A 131 7.15 14.00 6.19
N ARG A 132 6.68 14.69 7.25
CA ARG A 132 5.37 15.32 7.23
C ARG A 132 5.31 16.43 6.18
N GLU A 133 6.39 17.12 5.99
CA GLU A 133 6.55 18.20 5.01
C GLU A 133 6.36 17.68 3.58
N PHE A 134 7.01 16.58 3.24
CA PHE A 134 6.88 15.94 1.93
C PHE A 134 5.48 15.34 1.71
N GLN A 135 4.91 14.71 2.74
CA GLN A 135 3.53 14.21 2.68
C GLN A 135 2.53 15.35 2.38
N GLN A 136 2.66 16.47 3.07
CA GLN A 136 1.81 17.66 2.85
C GLN A 136 2.04 18.28 1.46
N GLU A 137 3.27 18.22 0.94
CA GLU A 137 3.57 18.63 -0.43
C GLU A 137 2.86 17.74 -1.44
N LEU A 138 2.87 16.42 -1.25
CA LEU A 138 2.14 15.48 -2.10
C LEU A 138 0.64 15.77 -2.11
N PHE A 139 0.02 15.97 -0.93
CA PHE A 139 -1.40 16.32 -0.85
C PHE A 139 -1.73 17.60 -1.62
N ARG A 140 -0.93 18.66 -1.46
CA ARG A 140 -1.12 19.92 -2.21
C ARG A 140 -0.98 19.70 -3.71
N SER A 141 0.05 18.97 -4.14
CA SER A 141 0.29 18.68 -5.56
C SER A 141 -0.87 17.94 -6.21
N ILE A 142 -1.42 16.93 -5.52
CA ILE A 142 -2.56 16.13 -6.00
C ILE A 142 -3.86 16.96 -5.98
N ALA A 143 -4.05 17.82 -4.97
CA ALA A 143 -5.23 18.71 -4.90
C ALA A 143 -5.23 19.75 -6.03
N GLU A 144 -4.06 20.23 -6.45
CA GLU A 144 -3.93 21.15 -7.58
C GLU A 144 -4.07 20.44 -8.95
N ASP A 145 -3.61 19.18 -9.05
CA ASP A 145 -3.70 18.36 -10.25
C ASP A 145 -3.76 16.88 -9.89
N SER A 146 -4.94 16.28 -10.03
CA SER A 146 -5.17 14.86 -9.75
C SER A 146 -4.32 13.89 -10.59
N ASN A 147 -3.77 14.37 -11.72
CA ASN A 147 -2.86 13.59 -12.56
C ASN A 147 -1.39 13.70 -12.12
N THR A 148 -1.11 14.34 -10.98
CA THR A 148 0.24 14.41 -10.43
C THR A 148 0.82 13.00 -10.30
N LEU A 149 1.96 12.78 -10.97
CA LEU A 149 2.70 11.52 -10.88
C LEU A 149 3.65 11.54 -9.69
N VAL A 150 3.72 10.39 -9.02
CA VAL A 150 4.72 10.11 -7.99
C VAL A 150 5.52 8.90 -8.45
N THR A 151 6.83 9.01 -8.36
CA THR A 151 7.76 7.90 -8.67
C THR A 151 8.34 7.34 -7.38
N VAL A 152 8.21 6.03 -7.19
CA VAL A 152 8.83 5.29 -6.09
C VAL A 152 9.86 4.35 -6.69
N ASP A 153 11.13 4.61 -6.42
CA ASP A 153 12.28 3.81 -6.84
C ASP A 153 12.67 2.90 -5.67
N VAL A 154 12.41 1.61 -5.81
CA VAL A 154 12.69 0.64 -4.75
C VAL A 154 14.19 0.27 -4.69
N PRO A 155 14.89 0.05 -5.81
CA PRO A 155 16.35 -0.08 -5.84
C PRO A 155 17.08 1.04 -5.10
N ASP A 156 16.76 2.31 -5.41
CA ASP A 156 17.43 3.47 -4.82
C ASP A 156 16.75 3.98 -3.54
N GLN A 157 15.60 3.38 -3.16
CA GLN A 157 14.84 3.74 -1.96
C GLN A 157 14.48 5.24 -1.94
N THR A 158 14.04 5.78 -3.08
CA THR A 158 13.61 7.16 -3.20
C THR A 158 12.14 7.28 -3.60
N VAL A 159 11.52 8.34 -3.15
CA VAL A 159 10.19 8.77 -3.59
C VAL A 159 10.29 10.19 -4.12
N LYS A 160 9.73 10.42 -5.30
CA LYS A 160 9.81 11.70 -6.01
C LYS A 160 8.41 12.21 -6.35
N ASN A 161 8.16 13.46 -6.04
CA ASN A 161 7.03 14.22 -6.56
C ASN A 161 7.40 14.78 -7.94
N GLU A 162 6.82 14.24 -9.01
CA GLU A 162 7.20 14.66 -10.37
C GLU A 162 6.77 16.10 -10.71
N LYS A 163 5.76 16.63 -10.00
CA LYS A 163 5.28 18.00 -10.22
C LYS A 163 6.26 19.06 -9.70
N THR A 164 6.84 18.82 -8.52
CA THR A 164 7.76 19.78 -7.87
C THR A 164 9.22 19.44 -8.10
N GLY A 165 9.52 18.17 -8.40
CA GLY A 165 10.87 17.64 -8.48
C GLY A 165 11.48 17.27 -7.12
N SER A 166 10.77 17.45 -6.01
CA SER A 166 11.23 17.09 -4.67
C SER A 166 11.41 15.58 -4.54
N VAL A 167 12.48 15.17 -3.85
CA VAL A 167 12.83 13.76 -3.64
C VAL A 167 13.11 13.53 -2.16
N GLU A 168 12.60 12.42 -1.61
CA GLU A 168 12.97 11.92 -0.29
C GLU A 168 13.47 10.47 -0.34
N HIS A 169 14.27 10.12 0.63
CA HIS A 169 14.73 8.75 0.89
C HIS A 169 13.81 8.06 1.89
N PHE A 170 13.53 6.76 1.66
CA PHE A 170 12.80 5.94 2.62
C PHE A 170 13.56 4.68 3.01
N GLU A 171 13.30 4.20 4.22
CA GLU A 171 13.93 3.01 4.76
C GLU A 171 13.07 1.76 4.59
N ILE A 172 13.69 0.70 4.08
CA ILE A 172 13.11 -0.63 4.02
C ILE A 172 14.12 -1.68 4.49
N ASN A 173 13.67 -2.68 5.22
CA ASN A 173 14.53 -3.81 5.60
C ASN A 173 15.08 -4.51 4.36
N ALA A 174 16.40 -4.79 4.33
CA ALA A 174 17.10 -5.36 3.17
C ALA A 174 16.50 -6.70 2.70
N TYR A 175 16.07 -7.56 3.64
CA TYR A 175 15.39 -8.81 3.33
C TYR A 175 14.04 -8.58 2.62
N LYS A 176 13.21 -7.69 3.17
CA LYS A 176 11.90 -7.38 2.56
C LYS A 176 12.06 -6.66 1.21
N LYS A 177 13.06 -5.79 1.07
CA LYS A 177 13.43 -5.19 -0.23
C LYS A 177 13.77 -6.27 -1.26
N TYR A 178 14.64 -7.22 -0.89
CA TYR A 178 15.01 -8.32 -1.76
C TYR A 178 13.79 -9.16 -2.17
N CYS A 179 12.90 -9.47 -1.22
CA CYS A 179 11.68 -10.22 -1.47
C CYS A 179 10.75 -9.49 -2.45
N LEU A 180 10.49 -8.19 -2.24
CA LEU A 180 9.66 -7.39 -3.13
C LEU A 180 10.24 -7.30 -4.54
N MET A 181 11.55 -7.03 -4.68
CA MET A 181 12.21 -6.92 -5.98
C MET A 181 12.23 -8.23 -6.78
N ASN A 182 12.14 -9.37 -6.11
CA ASN A 182 12.11 -10.69 -6.75
C ASN A 182 10.70 -11.31 -6.82
N ALA A 183 9.69 -10.65 -6.29
CA ALA A 183 8.33 -11.19 -6.10
C ALA A 183 8.30 -12.48 -5.27
N TYR A 184 9.14 -12.57 -4.24
CA TYR A 184 9.25 -13.70 -3.33
C TYR A 184 8.44 -13.46 -2.05
N ASP A 185 7.62 -14.42 -1.65
CA ASP A 185 7.20 -14.53 -0.26
C ASP A 185 8.30 -15.23 0.58
N ASP A 186 8.03 -15.40 1.87
CA ASP A 186 9.01 -16.00 2.79
C ASP A 186 9.33 -17.47 2.41
N ILE A 187 8.37 -18.19 1.82
CA ILE A 187 8.59 -19.58 1.35
C ILE A 187 9.42 -19.57 0.07
N ASP A 188 9.12 -18.72 -0.90
CA ASP A 188 9.88 -18.59 -2.13
C ASP A 188 11.35 -18.25 -1.83
N PHE A 189 11.57 -17.36 -0.83
CA PHE A 189 12.93 -17.01 -0.38
C PHE A 189 13.67 -18.22 0.20
N LEU A 190 13.04 -19.02 1.03
CA LEU A 190 13.65 -20.24 1.59
C LEU A 190 13.98 -21.24 0.48
N LEU A 191 13.04 -21.46 -0.46
CA LEU A 191 13.26 -22.35 -1.59
C LEU A 191 14.42 -21.88 -2.49
N ALA A 192 14.54 -20.58 -2.73
CA ALA A 192 15.63 -20.00 -3.51
C ALA A 192 17.01 -20.13 -2.84
N ASN A 193 17.04 -20.38 -1.51
CA ASN A 193 18.27 -20.57 -0.76
C ASN A 193 18.45 -22.01 -0.26
N LYS A 194 17.67 -22.97 -0.76
CA LYS A 194 17.67 -24.37 -0.31
C LYS A 194 19.07 -24.99 -0.32
N ASP A 195 19.82 -24.83 -1.42
CA ASP A 195 21.16 -25.40 -1.54
C ASP A 195 22.13 -24.88 -0.47
N LYS A 196 21.99 -23.61 -0.08
CA LYS A 196 22.80 -23.03 0.99
C LYS A 196 22.43 -23.58 2.36
N ILE A 197 21.13 -23.83 2.59
CA ILE A 197 20.61 -24.42 3.82
C ILE A 197 21.13 -25.86 3.95
N GLU A 198 21.00 -26.67 2.89
CA GLU A 198 21.48 -28.05 2.85
C GLU A 198 23.01 -28.12 3.05
N ALA A 199 23.74 -27.21 2.42
CA ALA A 199 25.21 -27.16 2.60
C ALA A 199 25.61 -26.81 4.05
N TRP A 200 24.84 -25.93 4.71
CA TRP A 200 25.04 -25.58 6.12
C TRP A 200 24.74 -26.77 7.03
N GLU A 201 23.63 -27.46 6.83
CA GLU A 201 23.22 -28.64 7.61
C GLU A 201 24.24 -29.77 7.52
N GLN A 202 24.90 -29.97 6.34
CA GLN A 202 25.91 -30.99 6.15
C GLN A 202 27.24 -30.66 6.84
N ASN A 203 27.49 -29.39 7.18
CA ASN A 203 28.74 -28.92 7.81
C ASN A 203 28.57 -28.56 9.30
N SER A 204 27.40 -28.76 9.85
CA SER A 204 27.08 -28.49 11.26
C SER A 204 26.96 -29.77 12.07
#